data_67860beaa7c572cc781119ec1dbf46db
#
_entry.id   67860beaa7c572cc781119ec1dbf46db
#
_cell.length_a   1.000
_cell.length_b   1.000
_cell.length_c   1.000
_cell.angle_alpha   90.00
_cell.angle_beta   90.00
_cell.angle_gamma   90.00
#
_symmetry.space_group_name_H-M   'P 1'
#
loop_
_entity.id
_entity.type
_entity.pdbx_description
1 polymer ?
#
loop_
_entity_poly.entity_id
_entity_poly.type
_entity_poly.pdbx_seq_one_letter_code
_entity_poly.pdbx_strand_id
1 'polypeptide(L)'
;MINRFVLPEDLKQALDSAEKIIFPKTKAQLVELCYGPNGAARFNVSYDISEKESYVEADVVRCKNGPSVNFTDAYMRRRDPDCMYIGDKLPTDKPKFEDRWGYKFSQLRQETMDWISHQELVVMPFMMGSKLHGYESLVVAPANAAFFAFALANIQKFISIEDVEEGYTPRAIIYVAPPFRHTHFGGKQVVVHYRSEQLHEIFSYNLYPGPSAKKGVFSALIDIGEKEGWVTNHASAALLQTPYDSEVVFMHEGASGGGKSEMLEEVHRESDERVLLGEHTVTGERFEIRLGETCEIFPIADDMVMAHRDMQDDSHKLAITDAENGWFLRVDGDNYYGNIPMYERISIHPSEPVEFFNIDGVPGATCLIWEHIKEPNGKPCSNPRVILPREMIDNIYPDDEAALVDVRSFGVRMPPSTKENPNYGVMGLVQVVPPALAWLWRLVAPRGFKNPSIEDNAKSNVMTSEGVGSYWPFATGKKITQANMLLKQITEASETLYVLIPNQHIGVYRIGFAGEWIAREYLARRGGVVKKKQLVPARCPLFGYSLDEMKIDGQTIRRKFLRPELQSKLGEEGYDKGAKIITDFFKEELKQFLVPELDPLGREIIELCMNDAPLEAYLELTPIKRVTGR
;
A
#
# COMPACT_ATOMS: atom_id res chain seq x y z
N MET A 1 -25.60 10.24 23.78
CA MET A 1 -24.87 9.45 22.79
C MET A 1 -23.40 9.27 23.19
N ILE A 2 -22.68 10.31 23.59
CA ILE A 2 -21.26 10.21 24.03
C ILE A 2 -21.05 9.15 25.13
N ASN A 3 -22.00 9.00 26.04
CA ASN A 3 -21.90 8.03 27.14
C ASN A 3 -21.88 6.55 26.70
N ARG A 4 -22.12 6.23 25.44
CA ARG A 4 -21.97 4.87 24.91
C ARG A 4 -20.51 4.51 24.67
N PHE A 5 -19.64 5.51 24.56
CA PHE A 5 -18.21 5.33 24.26
C PHE A 5 -17.36 5.36 25.53
N VAL A 6 -16.36 4.48 25.56
CA VAL A 6 -15.26 4.52 26.52
C VAL A 6 -14.13 5.36 25.93
N LEU A 7 -14.02 6.61 26.35
CA LEU A 7 -13.09 7.59 25.77
C LEU A 7 -12.06 8.08 26.77
N PRO A 8 -10.90 8.58 26.32
CA PRO A 8 -10.00 9.37 27.15
C PRO A 8 -10.74 10.55 27.80
N GLU A 9 -10.42 10.84 29.05
CA GLU A 9 -11.16 11.83 29.85
C GLU A 9 -11.09 13.23 29.24
N ASP A 10 -9.93 13.63 28.70
CA ASP A 10 -9.75 14.92 28.04
C ASP A 10 -10.59 15.04 26.76
N LEU A 11 -10.70 13.96 25.96
CA LEU A 11 -11.60 13.94 24.80
C LEU A 11 -13.06 14.05 25.23
N LYS A 12 -13.47 13.31 26.26
CA LYS A 12 -14.84 13.35 26.75
C LYS A 12 -15.22 14.77 27.18
N GLN A 13 -14.36 15.44 27.94
CA GLN A 13 -14.55 16.83 28.34
C GLN A 13 -14.63 17.80 27.15
N ALA A 14 -13.76 17.60 26.15
CA ALA A 14 -13.79 18.40 24.91
C ALA A 14 -15.12 18.22 24.14
N LEU A 15 -15.58 16.98 24.01
CA LEU A 15 -16.85 16.69 23.35
C LEU A 15 -18.07 17.23 24.11
N ASP A 16 -18.07 17.15 25.46
CA ASP A 16 -19.14 17.70 26.29
C ASP A 16 -19.24 19.23 26.18
N SER A 17 -18.15 19.90 25.82
CA SER A 17 -18.06 21.35 25.65
C SER A 17 -18.19 21.83 24.21
N ALA A 18 -18.17 20.93 23.22
CA ALA A 18 -18.20 21.26 21.80
C ALA A 18 -19.49 22.02 21.43
N GLU A 19 -19.42 22.96 20.49
CA GLU A 19 -20.57 23.78 20.06
C GLU A 19 -21.72 22.92 19.54
N LYS A 20 -21.38 21.87 18.78
CA LYS A 20 -22.35 20.91 18.25
C LYS A 20 -21.64 19.62 17.86
N ILE A 21 -22.29 18.50 18.10
CA ILE A 21 -21.82 17.19 17.65
C ILE A 21 -22.84 16.57 16.71
N ILE A 22 -22.36 16.18 15.53
CA ILE A 22 -23.10 15.44 14.53
C ILE A 22 -22.61 13.99 14.54
N PHE A 23 -23.46 13.07 14.93
CA PHE A 23 -23.24 11.64 14.81
C PHE A 23 -23.96 11.14 13.55
N PRO A 24 -23.25 10.81 12.48
CA PRO A 24 -23.88 10.39 11.23
C PRO A 24 -24.58 9.03 11.41
N LYS A 25 -25.79 8.93 10.90
CA LYS A 25 -26.59 7.70 10.89
C LYS A 25 -26.40 6.90 9.61
N THR A 26 -26.01 7.58 8.52
CA THR A 26 -25.82 6.98 7.20
C THR A 26 -24.67 7.63 6.45
N LYS A 27 -24.05 6.92 5.49
CA LYS A 27 -23.08 7.51 4.55
C LYS A 27 -23.70 8.66 3.75
N ALA A 28 -24.99 8.57 3.36
CA ALA A 28 -25.69 9.63 2.65
C ALA A 28 -25.72 10.94 3.44
N GLN A 29 -25.87 10.87 4.77
CA GLN A 29 -25.79 12.06 5.62
C GLN A 29 -24.38 12.67 5.62
N LEU A 30 -23.32 11.84 5.59
CA LEU A 30 -21.95 12.34 5.46
C LEU A 30 -21.72 13.04 4.13
N VAL A 31 -22.23 12.48 3.03
CA VAL A 31 -22.15 13.10 1.69
C VAL A 31 -22.79 14.50 1.70
N GLU A 32 -23.97 14.65 2.31
CA GLU A 32 -24.62 15.97 2.39
C GLU A 32 -23.78 16.96 3.22
N LEU A 33 -23.17 16.52 4.31
CA LEU A 33 -22.28 17.35 5.12
C LEU A 33 -21.04 17.84 4.36
N CYS A 34 -20.54 17.07 3.37
CA CYS A 34 -19.39 17.48 2.54
C CYS A 34 -19.63 18.79 1.79
N TYR A 35 -20.90 19.13 1.52
CA TYR A 35 -21.29 20.34 0.77
C TYR A 35 -21.62 21.54 1.69
N GLY A 36 -21.21 21.46 2.95
CA GLY A 36 -21.42 22.50 3.94
C GLY A 36 -22.88 22.61 4.43
N PRO A 37 -23.16 23.56 5.35
CA PRO A 37 -24.43 23.62 6.08
C PRO A 37 -25.64 23.89 5.18
N ASN A 38 -25.43 24.47 4.00
CA ASN A 38 -26.51 24.84 3.06
C ASN A 38 -26.60 23.90 1.85
N GLY A 39 -25.82 22.81 1.81
CA GLY A 39 -25.82 21.87 0.69
C GLY A 39 -25.43 22.52 -0.64
N ALA A 40 -24.39 23.34 -0.65
CA ALA A 40 -23.98 24.14 -1.80
C ALA A 40 -23.55 23.28 -3.00
N ALA A 41 -23.70 23.82 -4.20
CA ALA A 41 -23.16 23.19 -5.42
C ALA A 41 -21.62 23.17 -5.43
N ARG A 42 -21.01 24.13 -4.73
CA ARG A 42 -19.55 24.23 -4.49
C ARG A 42 -19.35 24.82 -3.10
N PHE A 43 -18.47 24.18 -2.30
CA PHE A 43 -18.23 24.56 -0.92
C PHE A 43 -16.73 24.67 -0.65
N ASN A 44 -16.31 25.83 -0.17
CA ASN A 44 -14.94 26.07 0.26
C ASN A 44 -14.76 25.62 1.72
N VAL A 45 -13.93 24.62 1.92
CA VAL A 45 -13.50 24.18 3.25
C VAL A 45 -12.45 25.17 3.75
N SER A 46 -12.82 25.96 4.75
CA SER A 46 -11.97 27.01 5.32
C SER A 46 -11.92 26.95 6.83
N TYR A 47 -10.88 27.49 7.40
CA TYR A 47 -10.70 27.64 8.84
C TYR A 47 -9.84 28.88 9.16
N ASP A 48 -10.03 29.42 10.35
CA ASP A 48 -9.29 30.57 10.80
C ASP A 48 -7.89 30.17 11.31
N ILE A 49 -6.87 30.87 10.84
CA ILE A 49 -5.49 30.71 11.28
C ILE A 49 -5.03 31.86 12.20
N SER A 50 -5.80 32.92 12.25
CA SER A 50 -5.70 34.03 13.21
C SER A 50 -7.03 34.78 13.28
N GLU A 51 -7.17 35.74 14.21
CA GLU A 51 -8.35 36.61 14.32
C GLU A 51 -8.70 37.39 13.03
N LYS A 52 -7.75 37.50 12.09
CA LYS A 52 -7.90 38.33 10.87
C LYS A 52 -7.69 37.56 9.58
N GLU A 53 -7.36 36.29 9.65
CA GLU A 53 -6.97 35.51 8.47
C GLU A 53 -7.62 34.12 8.49
N SER A 54 -8.42 33.86 7.46
CA SER A 54 -8.96 32.54 7.16
C SER A 54 -8.19 31.90 5.99
N TYR A 55 -8.01 30.59 6.03
CA TYR A 55 -7.36 29.80 4.99
C TYR A 55 -8.36 28.86 4.33
N VAL A 56 -8.40 28.84 2.98
CA VAL A 56 -9.20 27.92 2.20
C VAL A 56 -8.32 26.71 1.84
N GLU A 57 -8.59 25.56 2.45
CA GLU A 57 -7.82 24.33 2.25
C GLU A 57 -8.22 23.59 0.98
N ALA A 58 -9.53 23.47 0.74
CA ALA A 58 -10.07 22.71 -0.37
C ALA A 58 -11.37 23.29 -0.90
N ASP A 59 -11.64 23.03 -2.17
CA ASP A 59 -12.91 23.27 -2.83
C ASP A 59 -13.62 21.92 -3.03
N VAL A 60 -14.83 21.77 -2.51
CA VAL A 60 -15.66 20.57 -2.64
C VAL A 60 -16.79 20.85 -3.63
N VAL A 61 -16.81 20.09 -4.71
CA VAL A 61 -17.81 20.21 -5.79
C VAL A 61 -18.85 19.10 -5.67
N ARG A 62 -20.13 19.47 -5.70
CA ARG A 62 -21.25 18.53 -5.71
C ARG A 62 -21.43 17.94 -7.11
N CYS A 63 -20.91 16.75 -7.35
CA CYS A 63 -21.14 15.98 -8.57
C CYS A 63 -22.27 14.95 -8.36
N LYS A 64 -22.82 14.41 -9.48
CA LYS A 64 -23.91 13.42 -9.41
C LYS A 64 -23.50 12.10 -8.76
N ASN A 65 -22.24 11.71 -8.95
CA ASN A 65 -21.66 10.44 -8.48
C ASN A 65 -20.85 10.59 -7.18
N GLY A 66 -20.81 11.80 -6.58
CA GLY A 66 -20.21 12.05 -5.27
C GLY A 66 -19.40 13.34 -5.21
N PRO A 67 -18.85 13.71 -4.04
CA PRO A 67 -18.04 14.91 -3.86
C PRO A 67 -16.70 14.81 -4.57
N SER A 68 -16.31 15.88 -5.26
CA SER A 68 -14.94 16.07 -5.76
C SER A 68 -14.23 17.11 -4.91
N VAL A 69 -13.14 16.69 -4.24
CA VAL A 69 -12.36 17.48 -3.29
C VAL A 69 -11.05 17.92 -3.93
N ASN A 70 -10.86 19.22 -4.09
CA ASN A 70 -9.70 19.79 -4.78
C ASN A 70 -8.90 20.69 -3.84
N PHE A 71 -7.71 20.25 -3.44
CA PHE A 71 -6.84 21.03 -2.56
C PHE A 71 -6.27 22.26 -3.29
N THR A 72 -6.38 23.42 -2.64
CA THR A 72 -5.90 24.69 -3.18
C THR A 72 -4.37 24.75 -3.22
N ASP A 73 -3.74 24.23 -2.17
CA ASP A 73 -2.28 24.09 -2.09
C ASP A 73 -1.82 22.83 -2.83
N ALA A 74 -0.95 22.97 -3.84
CA ALA A 74 -0.43 21.84 -4.61
C ALA A 74 0.36 20.84 -3.73
N TYR A 75 1.00 21.29 -2.66
CA TYR A 75 1.67 20.44 -1.69
C TYR A 75 0.68 19.47 -1.00
N MET A 76 -0.56 19.90 -0.73
CA MET A 76 -1.59 19.08 -0.10
C MET A 76 -2.21 18.02 -1.02
N ARG A 77 -1.86 18.00 -2.31
CA ARG A 77 -2.39 17.03 -3.27
C ARG A 77 -1.71 15.66 -3.20
N ARG A 78 -0.65 15.52 -2.40
CA ARG A 78 0.10 14.28 -2.21
C ARG A 78 0.63 14.15 -0.78
N ARG A 79 1.05 12.94 -0.41
CA ARG A 79 1.57 12.69 0.93
C ARG A 79 3.02 13.18 1.06
N ASP A 80 3.31 13.93 2.11
CA ASP A 80 4.68 14.18 2.56
C ASP A 80 5.19 12.92 3.28
N PRO A 81 6.29 12.29 2.85
CA PRO A 81 6.83 11.10 3.49
C PRO A 81 7.32 11.36 4.92
N ASP A 82 7.68 12.60 5.23
CA ASP A 82 8.23 13.03 6.53
C ASP A 82 7.15 13.58 7.48
N CYS A 83 5.86 13.35 7.19
CA CYS A 83 4.76 13.92 7.98
C CYS A 83 4.51 13.22 9.33
N MET A 84 5.09 12.01 9.56
CA MET A 84 4.76 11.15 10.69
C MET A 84 5.72 11.32 11.86
N TYR A 85 5.16 11.54 13.06
CA TYR A 85 5.91 11.69 14.32
C TYR A 85 5.29 10.87 15.45
N ILE A 86 6.09 10.46 16.43
CA ILE A 86 5.65 9.76 17.64
C ILE A 86 5.59 10.75 18.80
N GLY A 87 4.42 10.87 19.44
CA GLY A 87 4.17 11.76 20.57
C GLY A 87 4.28 11.09 21.94
N ASP A 88 4.27 9.76 21.99
CA ASP A 88 4.35 8.98 23.23
C ASP A 88 5.79 8.63 23.62
N LYS A 89 5.90 7.88 24.75
CA LYS A 89 7.19 7.43 25.31
C LYS A 89 7.51 5.97 25.02
N LEU A 90 6.64 5.25 24.29
CA LEU A 90 6.90 3.85 23.96
C LEU A 90 8.12 3.71 23.03
N PRO A 91 8.79 2.56 23.05
CA PRO A 91 9.95 2.32 22.18
C PRO A 91 9.60 2.54 20.70
N THR A 92 10.47 3.25 19.98
CA THR A 92 10.29 3.54 18.56
C THR A 92 11.63 3.86 17.90
N ASP A 93 11.73 3.55 16.60
CA ASP A 93 12.81 4.01 15.73
C ASP A 93 12.34 5.14 14.79
N LYS A 94 11.15 5.68 15.04
CA LYS A 94 10.58 6.80 14.28
C LYS A 94 10.92 8.14 14.91
N PRO A 95 10.87 9.23 14.11
CA PRO A 95 11.09 10.59 14.63
C PRO A 95 10.10 10.92 15.75
N LYS A 96 10.60 11.38 16.88
CA LYS A 96 9.76 11.87 17.97
C LYS A 96 9.34 13.30 17.71
N PHE A 97 8.10 13.61 18.10
CA PHE A 97 7.54 14.95 17.98
C PHE A 97 8.40 16.01 18.72
N GLU A 98 8.76 15.71 19.97
CA GLU A 98 9.55 16.61 20.82
C GLU A 98 10.93 16.94 20.22
N ASP A 99 11.60 15.94 19.62
CA ASP A 99 12.92 16.13 18.99
C ASP A 99 12.84 17.03 17.75
N ARG A 100 11.73 16.98 17.02
CA ARG A 100 11.53 17.74 15.78
C ARG A 100 11.05 19.17 16.03
N TRP A 101 10.11 19.34 16.97
CA TRP A 101 9.39 20.60 17.16
C TRP A 101 9.81 21.36 18.43
N GLY A 102 10.62 20.76 19.32
CA GLY A 102 11.24 21.42 20.47
C GLY A 102 10.31 21.64 21.66
N TYR A 103 9.12 21.05 21.66
CA TYR A 103 8.20 21.07 22.79
C TYR A 103 7.44 19.74 22.93
N LYS A 104 6.85 19.49 24.10
CA LYS A 104 6.21 18.21 24.40
C LYS A 104 4.88 18.06 23.65
N PHE A 105 4.62 16.88 23.11
CA PHE A 105 3.34 16.60 22.45
C PHE A 105 2.14 16.75 23.40
N SER A 106 2.32 16.49 24.70
CA SER A 106 1.25 16.70 25.69
C SER A 106 0.72 18.15 25.74
N GLN A 107 1.56 19.14 25.42
CA GLN A 107 1.13 20.53 25.29
C GLN A 107 0.24 20.69 24.05
N LEU A 108 0.71 20.24 22.87
CA LEU A 108 -0.08 20.30 21.64
C LEU A 108 -1.38 19.49 21.73
N ARG A 109 -1.34 18.34 22.42
CA ARG A 109 -2.54 17.54 22.69
C ARG A 109 -3.60 18.37 23.44
N GLN A 110 -3.18 19.07 24.50
CA GLN A 110 -4.09 19.92 25.27
C GLN A 110 -4.67 21.06 24.41
N GLU A 111 -3.84 21.73 23.64
CA GLU A 111 -4.28 22.77 22.69
C GLU A 111 -5.24 22.22 21.63
N THR A 112 -5.02 20.98 21.18
CA THR A 112 -5.93 20.29 20.24
C THR A 112 -7.27 19.98 20.87
N MET A 113 -7.31 19.49 22.12
CA MET A 113 -8.56 19.24 22.84
C MET A 113 -9.32 20.53 23.13
N ASP A 114 -8.60 21.59 23.50
CA ASP A 114 -9.18 22.91 23.69
C ASP A 114 -9.79 23.45 22.38
N TRP A 115 -9.09 23.33 21.27
CA TRP A 115 -9.64 23.71 19.96
C TRP A 115 -10.88 22.89 19.59
N ILE A 116 -10.86 21.55 19.77
CA ILE A 116 -11.99 20.66 19.52
C ILE A 116 -13.22 21.09 20.32
N SER A 117 -13.05 21.51 21.57
CA SER A 117 -14.14 21.92 22.46
C SER A 117 -14.92 23.16 21.98
N HIS A 118 -14.38 23.88 20.99
CA HIS A 118 -14.98 25.09 20.41
C HIS A 118 -15.40 24.90 18.95
N GLN A 119 -15.63 23.66 18.51
CA GLN A 119 -15.98 23.37 17.12
C GLN A 119 -17.35 22.73 16.98
N GLU A 120 -17.99 22.91 15.82
CA GLU A 120 -18.98 21.96 15.33
C GLU A 120 -18.26 20.71 14.79
N LEU A 121 -18.60 19.52 15.27
CA LEU A 121 -17.89 18.29 15.03
C LEU A 121 -18.75 17.23 14.33
N VAL A 122 -18.13 16.45 13.45
CA VAL A 122 -18.59 15.11 13.05
C VAL A 122 -17.81 14.10 13.90
N VAL A 123 -18.55 13.30 14.66
CA VAL A 123 -18.00 12.17 15.44
C VAL A 123 -18.57 10.89 14.85
N MET A 124 -17.72 10.11 14.19
CA MET A 124 -18.14 8.93 13.44
C MET A 124 -17.43 7.68 13.94
N PRO A 125 -18.16 6.69 14.47
CA PRO A 125 -17.62 5.37 14.73
C PRO A 125 -17.38 4.61 13.42
N PHE A 126 -16.32 3.79 13.40
CA PHE A 126 -16.01 2.94 12.27
C PHE A 126 -15.29 1.67 12.74
N MET A 127 -15.35 0.62 11.93
CA MET A 127 -14.58 -0.61 12.16
C MET A 127 -13.30 -0.55 11.32
N MET A 128 -12.16 -0.60 11.98
CA MET A 128 -10.84 -0.66 11.38
C MET A 128 -10.42 -2.12 11.16
N GLY A 129 -9.89 -2.43 9.97
CA GLY A 129 -9.46 -3.78 9.63
C GLY A 129 -10.54 -4.60 8.93
N SER A 130 -10.41 -5.93 8.97
CA SER A 130 -11.28 -6.84 8.23
C SER A 130 -12.64 -7.05 8.91
N LYS A 131 -13.60 -7.60 8.17
CA LYS A 131 -14.89 -8.01 8.73
C LYS A 131 -14.77 -9.14 9.75
N LEU A 132 -13.80 -10.05 9.55
CA LEU A 132 -13.55 -11.16 10.46
C LEU A 132 -12.87 -10.72 11.77
N HIS A 133 -11.94 -9.77 11.67
CA HIS A 133 -11.13 -9.27 12.78
C HIS A 133 -11.02 -7.76 12.70
N GLY A 134 -12.12 -7.06 13.00
CA GLY A 134 -12.17 -5.61 13.03
C GLY A 134 -11.99 -5.07 14.44
N TYR A 135 -11.56 -3.81 14.51
CA TYR A 135 -11.35 -3.07 15.74
C TYR A 135 -12.21 -1.81 15.77
N GLU A 136 -13.03 -1.69 16.81
CA GLU A 136 -13.81 -0.48 17.08
C GLU A 136 -12.92 0.75 17.05
N SER A 137 -13.34 1.79 16.35
CA SER A 137 -12.53 2.99 16.14
C SER A 137 -13.42 4.22 16.01
N LEU A 138 -12.82 5.42 16.13
CA LEU A 138 -13.56 6.67 16.12
C LEU A 138 -12.80 7.73 15.33
N VAL A 139 -13.50 8.58 14.58
CA VAL A 139 -12.95 9.83 14.06
C VAL A 139 -13.69 11.02 14.62
N VAL A 140 -12.94 12.05 14.98
CA VAL A 140 -13.42 13.36 15.44
C VAL A 140 -12.86 14.40 14.46
N ALA A 141 -13.73 14.97 13.66
CA ALA A 141 -13.36 15.94 12.62
C ALA A 141 -14.28 17.17 12.68
N PRO A 142 -13.81 18.36 12.27
CA PRO A 142 -14.68 19.54 12.17
C PRO A 142 -15.76 19.31 11.10
N ALA A 143 -16.98 19.76 11.37
CA ALA A 143 -18.14 19.52 10.52
C ALA A 143 -17.99 20.13 9.11
N ASN A 144 -17.24 21.23 8.97
CA ASN A 144 -16.96 21.84 7.67
C ASN A 144 -15.93 21.03 6.83
N ALA A 145 -15.28 20.03 7.42
CA ALA A 145 -14.38 19.09 6.73
C ALA A 145 -14.94 17.66 6.74
N ALA A 146 -16.27 17.51 6.65
CA ALA A 146 -16.95 16.20 6.70
C ALA A 146 -16.49 15.24 5.59
N PHE A 147 -15.95 15.75 4.48
CA PHE A 147 -15.34 14.93 3.42
C PHE A 147 -14.23 14.02 3.95
N PHE A 148 -13.47 14.45 4.97
CA PHE A 148 -12.46 13.60 5.59
C PHE A 148 -13.08 12.37 6.29
N ALA A 149 -14.19 12.58 7.00
CA ALA A 149 -14.93 11.47 7.62
C ALA A 149 -15.60 10.57 6.56
N PHE A 150 -16.06 11.16 5.44
CA PHE A 150 -16.61 10.40 4.33
C PHE A 150 -15.55 9.57 3.61
N ALA A 151 -14.33 10.11 3.39
CA ALA A 151 -13.20 9.34 2.89
C ALA A 151 -12.93 8.11 3.76
N LEU A 152 -12.87 8.31 5.08
CA LEU A 152 -12.65 7.22 6.03
C LEU A 152 -13.81 6.20 6.03
N ALA A 153 -15.07 6.66 5.93
CA ALA A 153 -16.25 5.79 5.84
C ALA A 153 -16.27 4.91 4.59
N ASN A 154 -15.57 5.31 3.53
CA ASN A 154 -15.42 4.53 2.29
C ASN A 154 -14.19 3.62 2.33
N ILE A 155 -13.08 4.05 2.97
CA ILE A 155 -11.85 3.24 3.09
C ILE A 155 -12.01 2.17 4.17
N GLN A 156 -12.73 2.47 5.25
CA GLN A 156 -12.99 1.56 6.37
C GLN A 156 -14.51 1.33 6.51
N LYS A 157 -14.90 0.40 7.34
CA LYS A 157 -16.33 0.09 7.49
C LYS A 157 -17.02 1.14 8.36
N PHE A 158 -17.94 1.89 7.76
CA PHE A 158 -18.84 2.80 8.47
C PHE A 158 -19.70 2.06 9.48
N ILE A 159 -19.84 2.62 10.69
CA ILE A 159 -20.80 2.18 11.71
C ILE A 159 -21.79 3.30 11.97
N SER A 160 -23.08 3.00 11.85
CA SER A 160 -24.12 3.94 12.25
C SER A 160 -24.07 4.17 13.76
N ILE A 161 -24.27 5.41 14.21
CA ILE A 161 -24.40 5.69 15.66
C ILE A 161 -25.56 4.92 16.30
N GLU A 162 -26.55 4.51 15.50
CA GLU A 162 -27.68 3.72 15.98
C GLU A 162 -27.26 2.29 16.34
N ASP A 163 -26.22 1.76 15.68
CA ASP A 163 -25.67 0.41 15.87
C ASP A 163 -24.59 0.36 16.97
N VAL A 164 -24.20 1.51 17.53
CA VAL A 164 -23.20 1.59 18.60
C VAL A 164 -23.83 1.12 19.92
N GLU A 165 -23.29 0.07 20.51
CA GLU A 165 -23.69 -0.44 21.82
C GLU A 165 -23.05 0.34 22.98
N GLU A 166 -23.58 0.19 24.20
CA GLU A 166 -22.95 0.73 25.41
C GLU A 166 -21.62 0.02 25.67
N GLY A 167 -20.59 0.81 25.98
CA GLY A 167 -19.25 0.29 26.22
C GLY A 167 -18.37 0.19 24.96
N TYR A 168 -18.80 0.77 23.84
CA TYR A 168 -17.97 0.88 22.64
C TYR A 168 -16.58 1.45 22.98
N THR A 169 -15.55 0.64 22.76
CA THR A 169 -14.18 0.94 23.21
C THR A 169 -13.23 1.07 22.02
N PRO A 170 -13.00 2.29 21.51
CA PRO A 170 -12.12 2.48 20.37
C PRO A 170 -10.69 1.96 20.63
N ARG A 171 -10.17 1.16 19.69
CA ARG A 171 -8.75 0.77 19.64
C ARG A 171 -7.92 1.80 18.85
N ALA A 172 -8.58 2.62 18.03
CA ALA A 172 -7.98 3.80 17.41
C ALA A 172 -8.92 5.00 17.42
N ILE A 173 -8.36 6.21 17.62
CA ILE A 173 -9.09 7.47 17.49
C ILE A 173 -8.30 8.40 16.57
N ILE A 174 -8.98 8.95 15.56
CA ILE A 174 -8.40 9.95 14.65
C ILE A 174 -8.96 11.33 15.00
N TYR A 175 -8.09 12.25 15.35
CA TYR A 175 -8.42 13.67 15.59
C TYR A 175 -7.99 14.50 14.39
N VAL A 176 -8.86 15.35 13.88
CA VAL A 176 -8.58 16.20 12.72
C VAL A 176 -8.64 17.67 13.13
N ALA A 177 -7.49 18.32 13.13
CA ALA A 177 -7.34 19.73 13.57
C ALA A 177 -6.54 20.55 12.54
N PRO A 178 -7.11 20.90 11.39
CA PRO A 178 -6.39 21.46 10.25
C PRO A 178 -5.75 22.84 10.48
N PRO A 179 -6.26 23.77 11.32
CA PRO A 179 -5.61 25.07 11.51
C PRO A 179 -4.18 24.97 12.02
N PHE A 180 -3.87 23.94 12.81
CA PHE A 180 -2.53 23.70 13.38
C PHE A 180 -1.46 23.50 12.31
N ARG A 181 -1.81 23.07 11.11
CA ARG A 181 -0.92 23.01 9.95
C ARG A 181 -0.22 24.35 9.73
N HIS A 182 -0.94 25.47 9.86
CA HIS A 182 -0.40 26.81 9.63
C HIS A 182 0.11 27.46 10.92
N THR A 183 -0.64 27.34 12.01
CA THR A 183 -0.30 28.02 13.28
C THR A 183 0.91 27.40 13.97
N HIS A 184 1.18 26.08 13.76
CA HIS A 184 2.24 25.35 14.46
C HIS A 184 3.31 24.79 13.53
N PHE A 185 2.96 24.43 12.27
CA PHE A 185 3.83 23.63 11.41
C PHE A 185 4.24 24.32 10.10
N GLY A 186 4.00 25.65 9.99
CA GLY A 186 4.43 26.42 8.82
C GLY A 186 3.90 25.89 7.48
N GLY A 187 2.68 25.37 7.46
CA GLY A 187 2.02 24.82 6.29
C GLY A 187 2.39 23.35 5.97
N LYS A 188 3.18 22.67 6.79
CA LYS A 188 3.57 21.27 6.59
C LYS A 188 2.49 20.29 7.04
N GLN A 189 2.38 19.16 6.33
CA GLN A 189 1.60 18.03 6.80
C GLN A 189 2.25 17.44 8.05
N VAL A 190 1.49 17.28 9.10
CA VAL A 190 1.95 16.63 10.34
C VAL A 190 0.87 15.68 10.82
N VAL A 191 1.29 14.43 11.10
CA VAL A 191 0.48 13.40 11.74
C VAL A 191 1.25 12.88 12.93
N VAL A 192 0.66 12.98 14.13
CA VAL A 192 1.29 12.49 15.35
C VAL A 192 0.56 11.25 15.84
N HIS A 193 1.30 10.17 16.05
CA HIS A 193 0.83 8.94 16.66
C HIS A 193 1.13 8.98 18.15
N TYR A 194 0.12 8.71 18.96
CA TYR A 194 0.23 8.61 20.41
C TYR A 194 -0.33 7.28 20.88
N ARG A 195 0.55 6.36 21.26
CA ARG A 195 0.23 4.97 21.56
C ARG A 195 0.16 4.72 23.06
N SER A 196 -0.74 3.85 23.44
CA SER A 196 -0.80 3.22 24.76
C SER A 196 -1.00 1.70 24.59
N GLU A 197 -1.11 0.96 25.66
CA GLU A 197 -1.37 -0.49 25.61
C GLU A 197 -2.67 -0.84 24.87
N GLN A 198 -3.71 -0.02 25.03
CA GLN A 198 -5.06 -0.34 24.54
C GLN A 198 -5.55 0.59 23.43
N LEU A 199 -4.97 1.76 23.27
CA LEU A 199 -5.46 2.80 22.36
C LEU A 199 -4.31 3.35 21.52
N HIS A 200 -4.57 3.52 20.22
CA HIS A 200 -3.71 4.20 19.27
C HIS A 200 -4.39 5.50 18.80
N GLU A 201 -3.91 6.64 19.22
CA GLU A 201 -4.45 7.94 18.83
C GLU A 201 -3.64 8.52 17.68
N ILE A 202 -4.35 9.11 16.71
CA ILE A 202 -3.80 9.67 15.46
C ILE A 202 -4.25 11.13 15.38
N PHE A 203 -3.32 12.05 15.55
CA PHE A 203 -3.59 13.48 15.43
C PHE A 203 -3.23 13.96 14.04
N SER A 204 -4.23 14.23 13.21
CA SER A 204 -4.08 14.73 11.85
C SER A 204 -4.19 16.24 11.84
N TYR A 205 -3.08 16.90 11.61
CA TYR A 205 -3.02 18.37 11.47
C TYR A 205 -3.08 18.78 9.98
N ASN A 206 -3.76 17.99 9.18
CA ASN A 206 -4.01 18.26 7.77
C ASN A 206 -5.29 17.56 7.31
N LEU A 207 -5.87 18.00 6.18
CA LEU A 207 -7.12 17.44 5.66
C LEU A 207 -6.93 16.45 4.52
N TYR A 208 -5.69 16.22 4.03
CA TYR A 208 -5.48 15.15 3.04
C TYR A 208 -5.61 13.79 3.73
N PRO A 209 -6.57 12.93 3.32
CA PRO A 209 -6.87 11.70 4.08
C PRO A 209 -5.79 10.62 3.94
N GLY A 210 -4.91 10.71 2.93
CA GLY A 210 -3.85 9.72 2.68
C GLY A 210 -2.95 9.43 3.89
N PRO A 211 -2.34 10.43 4.56
CA PRO A 211 -1.44 10.21 5.69
C PRO A 211 -2.10 9.66 6.96
N SER A 212 -3.36 10.02 7.22
CA SER A 212 -4.04 9.75 8.50
C SER A 212 -5.21 8.79 8.37
N ALA A 213 -6.17 9.01 7.48
CA ALA A 213 -7.34 8.13 7.31
C ALA A 213 -6.96 6.78 6.68
N LYS A 214 -6.03 6.77 5.71
CA LYS A 214 -5.54 5.51 5.11
C LYS A 214 -4.30 4.99 5.85
N LYS A 215 -3.19 5.71 5.79
CA LYS A 215 -1.91 5.22 6.33
C LYS A 215 -1.80 5.31 7.85
N GLY A 216 -2.56 6.20 8.49
CA GLY A 216 -2.69 6.23 9.95
C GLY A 216 -3.43 5.00 10.49
N VAL A 217 -4.51 4.58 9.82
CA VAL A 217 -5.19 3.31 10.14
C VAL A 217 -4.24 2.13 9.94
N PHE A 218 -3.46 2.11 8.87
CA PHE A 218 -2.42 1.10 8.67
C PHE A 218 -1.42 1.08 9.83
N SER A 219 -0.98 2.26 10.29
CA SER A 219 -0.08 2.40 11.45
C SER A 219 -0.70 1.81 12.73
N ALA A 220 -1.99 2.06 12.96
CA ALA A 220 -2.71 1.51 14.11
C ALA A 220 -2.83 -0.02 14.03
N LEU A 221 -3.15 -0.57 12.86
CA LEU A 221 -3.19 -2.03 12.64
C LEU A 221 -1.82 -2.70 12.84
N ILE A 222 -0.73 -2.06 12.38
CA ILE A 222 0.63 -2.54 12.61
C ILE A 222 0.96 -2.54 14.11
N ASP A 223 0.63 -1.46 14.84
CA ASP A 223 0.87 -1.34 16.28
C ASP A 223 0.07 -2.38 17.09
N ILE A 224 -1.21 -2.58 16.74
CA ILE A 224 -2.05 -3.62 17.36
C ILE A 224 -1.47 -5.00 17.05
N GLY A 225 -1.13 -5.27 15.80
CA GLY A 225 -0.51 -6.53 15.40
C GLY A 225 0.82 -6.79 16.09
N GLU A 226 1.65 -5.75 16.34
CA GLU A 226 2.89 -5.88 17.12
C GLU A 226 2.61 -6.34 18.55
N LYS A 227 1.55 -5.83 19.18
CA LYS A 227 1.13 -6.20 20.54
C LYS A 227 0.48 -7.59 20.60
N GLU A 228 -0.26 -7.98 19.57
CA GLU A 228 -1.02 -9.22 19.51
C GLU A 228 -0.30 -10.37 18.78
N GLY A 229 0.85 -10.09 18.13
CA GLY A 229 1.71 -11.10 17.49
C GLY A 229 1.29 -11.47 16.06
N TRP A 230 0.78 -10.54 15.25
CA TRP A 230 0.42 -10.72 13.83
C TRP A 230 0.85 -9.53 12.96
N VAL A 231 0.85 -9.69 11.65
CA VAL A 231 1.39 -8.68 10.70
C VAL A 231 0.31 -8.22 9.72
N THR A 232 0.20 -6.90 9.52
CA THR A 232 -0.51 -6.32 8.38
C THR A 232 0.50 -6.06 7.27
N ASN A 233 0.36 -6.73 6.13
CA ASN A 233 1.29 -6.65 5.01
C ASN A 233 0.92 -5.51 4.04
N HIS A 234 1.92 -4.92 3.41
CA HIS A 234 1.75 -3.94 2.32
C HIS A 234 1.71 -4.69 0.99
N ALA A 235 0.53 -5.16 0.63
CA ALA A 235 0.33 -6.10 -0.46
C ALA A 235 -1.02 -5.91 -1.15
N SER A 236 -1.10 -6.34 -2.41
CA SER A 236 -2.35 -6.73 -3.04
C SER A 236 -2.54 -8.25 -2.97
N ALA A 237 -3.77 -8.72 -3.09
CA ALA A 237 -4.06 -10.15 -3.14
C ALA A 237 -5.29 -10.45 -4.02
N ALA A 238 -5.27 -11.60 -4.68
CA ALA A 238 -6.39 -12.11 -5.47
C ALA A 238 -6.44 -13.62 -5.46
N LEU A 239 -7.65 -14.17 -5.50
CA LEU A 239 -7.90 -15.52 -5.97
C LEU A 239 -7.93 -15.49 -7.50
N LEU A 240 -7.22 -16.39 -8.14
CA LEU A 240 -7.15 -16.55 -9.59
C LEU A 240 -7.79 -17.87 -9.98
N GLN A 241 -8.85 -17.81 -10.77
CA GLN A 241 -9.44 -18.99 -11.39
C GLN A 241 -8.89 -19.15 -12.80
N THR A 242 -8.22 -20.27 -13.04
CA THR A 242 -7.65 -20.56 -14.37
C THR A 242 -8.75 -20.98 -15.35
N PRO A 243 -8.51 -20.94 -16.68
CA PRO A 243 -9.44 -21.47 -17.68
C PRO A 243 -9.77 -22.96 -17.54
N TYR A 244 -9.13 -23.66 -16.60
CA TYR A 244 -9.36 -25.09 -16.28
C TYR A 244 -9.99 -25.29 -14.90
N ASP A 245 -10.65 -24.27 -14.36
CA ASP A 245 -11.32 -24.27 -13.06
C ASP A 245 -10.41 -24.57 -11.84
N SER A 246 -9.10 -24.37 -11.98
CA SER A 246 -8.16 -24.46 -10.86
C SER A 246 -7.99 -23.10 -10.21
N GLU A 247 -8.03 -23.07 -8.89
CA GLU A 247 -7.91 -21.85 -8.10
C GLU A 247 -6.53 -21.73 -7.46
N VAL A 248 -5.99 -20.51 -7.43
CA VAL A 248 -4.71 -20.18 -6.82
C VAL A 248 -4.78 -18.79 -6.19
N VAL A 249 -4.44 -18.69 -4.92
CA VAL A 249 -4.38 -17.40 -4.23
C VAL A 249 -2.98 -16.80 -4.34
N PHE A 250 -2.93 -15.60 -4.92
CA PHE A 250 -1.72 -14.77 -5.02
C PHE A 250 -1.77 -13.62 -4.02
N MET A 251 -0.66 -13.40 -3.33
CA MET A 251 -0.37 -12.19 -2.59
C MET A 251 0.86 -11.54 -3.20
N HIS A 252 0.77 -10.27 -3.59
CA HIS A 252 1.87 -9.54 -4.23
C HIS A 252 2.28 -8.35 -3.39
N GLU A 253 3.49 -8.40 -2.85
CA GLU A 253 4.10 -7.34 -2.07
C GLU A 253 5.10 -6.55 -2.91
N GLY A 254 5.29 -5.30 -2.56
CA GLY A 254 6.32 -4.47 -3.19
C GLY A 254 6.42 -3.12 -2.53
N ALA A 255 7.57 -2.51 -2.70
CA ALA A 255 7.76 -1.09 -2.43
C ALA A 255 6.82 -0.26 -3.32
N SER A 256 6.70 1.02 -3.02
CA SER A 256 5.88 1.93 -3.83
C SER A 256 6.27 1.86 -5.32
N GLY A 257 5.31 1.53 -6.18
CA GLY A 257 5.55 1.26 -7.62
C GLY A 257 6.05 -0.16 -7.91
N GLY A 258 5.89 -1.09 -6.98
CA GLY A 258 6.26 -2.51 -7.11
C GLY A 258 5.24 -3.39 -7.85
N GLY A 259 4.19 -2.82 -8.44
CA GLY A 259 3.22 -3.57 -9.25
C GLY A 259 2.03 -4.17 -8.47
N LYS A 260 1.74 -3.68 -7.23
CA LYS A 260 0.66 -4.23 -6.41
C LYS A 260 -0.72 -4.13 -7.05
N SER A 261 -1.14 -2.94 -7.43
CA SER A 261 -2.46 -2.75 -8.07
C SER A 261 -2.49 -3.38 -9.47
N GLU A 262 -1.38 -3.31 -10.20
CA GLU A 262 -1.23 -3.90 -11.53
C GLU A 262 -1.35 -5.44 -11.49
N MET A 263 -1.05 -6.08 -10.37
CA MET A 263 -1.27 -7.53 -10.18
C MET A 263 -2.77 -7.90 -10.19
N LEU A 264 -3.66 -6.96 -9.85
CA LEU A 264 -5.12 -7.14 -9.84
C LEU A 264 -5.77 -6.80 -11.20
N GLU A 265 -5.02 -6.21 -12.12
CA GLU A 265 -5.53 -5.81 -13.44
C GLU A 265 -5.57 -6.99 -14.41
N GLU A 266 -6.46 -6.89 -15.39
CA GLU A 266 -6.42 -7.77 -16.55
C GLU A 266 -5.12 -7.59 -17.33
N VAL A 267 -4.72 -8.63 -18.06
CA VAL A 267 -3.55 -8.58 -18.92
C VAL A 267 -3.81 -7.60 -20.06
N HIS A 268 -3.01 -6.53 -20.14
CA HIS A 268 -3.13 -5.55 -21.21
C HIS A 268 -2.70 -6.13 -22.55
N ARG A 269 -3.55 -5.96 -23.56
CA ARG A 269 -3.35 -6.46 -24.91
C ARG A 269 -3.14 -5.31 -25.88
N GLU A 270 -2.32 -5.56 -26.87
CA GLU A 270 -2.17 -4.68 -28.03
C GLU A 270 -3.43 -4.77 -28.93
N SER A 271 -3.57 -3.88 -29.89
CA SER A 271 -4.73 -3.86 -30.80
C SER A 271 -4.94 -5.14 -31.64
N ASP A 272 -3.93 -6.00 -31.73
CA ASP A 272 -3.96 -7.29 -32.41
C ASP A 272 -4.07 -8.48 -31.45
N GLU A 273 -4.57 -8.26 -30.22
CA GLU A 273 -4.79 -9.24 -29.15
C GLU A 273 -3.50 -9.88 -28.61
N ARG A 274 -2.33 -9.42 -29.00
CA ARG A 274 -1.06 -9.89 -28.42
C ARG A 274 -0.71 -9.12 -27.16
N VAL A 275 0.07 -9.75 -26.32
CA VAL A 275 0.65 -9.13 -25.11
C VAL A 275 2.10 -8.76 -25.38
N LEU A 276 2.45 -7.52 -25.20
CA LEU A 276 3.83 -7.05 -25.31
C LEU A 276 4.61 -7.52 -24.06
N LEU A 277 5.44 -8.53 -24.22
CA LEU A 277 6.32 -9.00 -23.13
C LEU A 277 7.47 -8.01 -22.89
N GLY A 278 8.00 -7.40 -23.93
CA GLY A 278 9.08 -6.41 -23.78
C GLY A 278 9.60 -5.83 -25.09
N GLU A 279 10.20 -4.66 -24.96
CA GLU A 279 10.82 -3.91 -26.05
C GLU A 279 12.30 -3.66 -25.76
N HIS A 280 13.15 -3.98 -26.69
CA HIS A 280 14.60 -3.75 -26.58
C HIS A 280 14.91 -2.25 -26.61
N THR A 281 15.45 -1.70 -25.52
CA THR A 281 15.65 -0.24 -25.34
C THR A 281 16.60 0.41 -26.33
N VAL A 282 17.46 -0.37 -27.02
CA VAL A 282 18.44 0.15 -27.99
C VAL A 282 17.96 -0.05 -29.43
N THR A 283 17.37 -1.22 -29.75
CA THR A 283 16.99 -1.55 -31.13
C THR A 283 15.50 -1.34 -31.44
N GLY A 284 14.65 -1.16 -30.42
CA GLY A 284 13.21 -1.10 -30.58
C GLY A 284 12.55 -2.44 -30.93
N GLU A 285 13.30 -3.55 -30.92
CA GLU A 285 12.74 -4.89 -31.21
C GLU A 285 11.71 -5.26 -30.15
N ARG A 286 10.49 -5.58 -30.58
CA ARG A 286 9.36 -5.96 -29.74
C ARG A 286 9.25 -7.49 -29.63
N PHE A 287 8.94 -7.94 -28.41
CA PHE A 287 8.63 -9.33 -28.11
C PHE A 287 7.21 -9.45 -27.61
N GLU A 288 6.41 -10.11 -28.39
CA GLU A 288 4.99 -10.28 -28.15
C GLU A 288 4.67 -11.78 -28.01
N ILE A 289 3.69 -12.08 -27.17
CA ILE A 289 3.15 -13.42 -26.99
C ILE A 289 1.64 -13.37 -27.21
N ARG A 290 1.06 -14.52 -27.58
CA ARG A 290 -0.38 -14.71 -27.57
C ARG A 290 -0.75 -15.43 -26.29
N LEU A 291 -1.68 -14.86 -25.54
CA LEU A 291 -2.41 -15.54 -24.48
C LEU A 291 -3.84 -15.70 -24.99
N GLY A 292 -4.36 -16.94 -24.99
CA GLY A 292 -5.74 -17.18 -25.31
C GLY A 292 -6.65 -16.63 -24.21
N GLU A 293 -7.23 -17.50 -23.41
CA GLU A 293 -7.97 -17.13 -22.22
C GLU A 293 -7.00 -16.82 -21.08
N THR A 294 -7.27 -15.78 -20.30
CA THR A 294 -6.54 -15.44 -19.07
C THR A 294 -7.30 -15.95 -17.85
N CYS A 295 -6.62 -15.97 -16.69
CA CYS A 295 -7.29 -16.27 -15.43
C CYS A 295 -8.36 -15.22 -15.14
N GLU A 296 -9.50 -15.66 -14.60
CA GLU A 296 -10.45 -14.76 -13.96
C GLU A 296 -9.86 -14.32 -12.61
N ILE A 297 -10.04 -13.04 -12.27
CA ILE A 297 -9.44 -12.42 -11.09
C ILE A 297 -10.55 -12.10 -10.10
N PHE A 298 -10.42 -12.62 -8.89
CA PHE A 298 -11.26 -12.30 -7.75
C PHE A 298 -10.42 -11.52 -6.74
N PRO A 299 -10.44 -10.18 -6.80
CA PRO A 299 -9.61 -9.37 -5.92
C PRO A 299 -9.94 -9.60 -4.45
N ILE A 300 -8.92 -9.77 -3.61
CA ILE A 300 -9.05 -9.92 -2.15
C ILE A 300 -8.75 -8.58 -1.49
N ALA A 301 -7.61 -7.96 -1.83
CA ALA A 301 -7.14 -6.71 -1.25
C ALA A 301 -6.27 -5.94 -2.26
N ASP A 302 -6.31 -4.59 -2.21
CA ASP A 302 -5.48 -3.73 -3.09
C ASP A 302 -4.14 -3.33 -2.48
N ASP A 303 -4.11 -2.90 -1.22
CA ASP A 303 -2.92 -2.24 -0.63
C ASP A 303 -2.56 -2.73 0.79
N MET A 304 -3.53 -3.13 1.60
CA MET A 304 -3.31 -3.59 2.97
C MET A 304 -3.94 -4.97 3.20
N VAL A 305 -3.10 -5.93 3.56
CA VAL A 305 -3.50 -7.33 3.78
C VAL A 305 -3.28 -7.69 5.23
N MET A 306 -4.35 -8.07 5.92
CA MET A 306 -4.32 -8.50 7.31
C MET A 306 -4.10 -10.01 7.40
N ALA A 307 -3.08 -10.41 8.16
CA ALA A 307 -2.79 -11.82 8.46
C ALA A 307 -2.93 -12.07 9.97
N HIS A 308 -4.18 -11.94 10.45
CA HIS A 308 -4.47 -12.09 11.89
C HIS A 308 -4.18 -13.51 12.36
N ARG A 309 -3.65 -13.64 13.59
CA ARG A 309 -3.21 -14.94 14.16
C ARG A 309 -4.33 -15.98 14.23
N ASP A 310 -5.55 -15.56 14.53
CA ASP A 310 -6.69 -16.47 14.72
C ASP A 310 -7.24 -17.03 13.39
N MET A 311 -6.75 -16.52 12.24
CA MET A 311 -7.05 -17.07 10.92
C MET A 311 -6.03 -18.14 10.49
N GLN A 312 -4.86 -18.20 11.12
CA GLN A 312 -3.82 -19.16 10.76
C GLN A 312 -4.20 -20.56 11.20
N ASP A 313 -3.97 -21.54 10.33
CA ASP A 313 -4.33 -22.95 10.55
C ASP A 313 -3.12 -23.88 10.30
N ASP A 314 -3.35 -25.18 10.39
CA ASP A 314 -2.32 -26.22 10.20
C ASP A 314 -1.96 -26.47 8.72
N SER A 315 -2.48 -25.66 7.78
CA SER A 315 -2.14 -25.76 6.35
C SER A 315 -0.71 -25.31 6.07
N HIS A 316 -0.09 -24.57 6.99
CA HIS A 316 1.19 -23.89 6.79
C HIS A 316 1.23 -22.95 5.58
N LYS A 317 0.06 -22.47 5.12
CA LYS A 317 -0.08 -21.34 4.21
C LYS A 317 -0.41 -20.09 5.01
N LEU A 318 -0.11 -18.93 4.45
CA LEU A 318 -0.52 -17.67 5.06
C LEU A 318 -2.02 -17.45 4.82
N ALA A 319 -2.81 -17.35 5.87
CA ALA A 319 -4.22 -16.98 5.79
C ALA A 319 -4.36 -15.46 5.88
N ILE A 320 -5.12 -14.87 4.96
CA ILE A 320 -5.23 -13.42 4.80
C ILE A 320 -6.66 -12.95 4.57
N THR A 321 -6.91 -11.67 4.91
CA THR A 321 -8.11 -10.92 4.52
C THR A 321 -7.72 -9.51 4.09
N ASP A 322 -8.65 -8.77 3.46
CA ASP A 322 -8.50 -7.33 3.27
C ASP A 322 -8.50 -6.61 4.63
N ALA A 323 -7.65 -5.62 4.79
CA ALA A 323 -7.62 -4.73 5.95
C ALA A 323 -8.36 -3.40 5.69
N GLU A 324 -8.97 -3.24 4.51
CA GLU A 324 -9.71 -2.05 4.08
C GLU A 324 -11.11 -2.45 3.57
N ASN A 325 -12.06 -1.54 3.69
CA ASN A 325 -13.41 -1.68 3.12
C ASN A 325 -13.59 -0.89 1.82
N GLY A 326 -12.51 -0.30 1.33
CA GLY A 326 -12.51 0.45 0.06
C GLY A 326 -11.11 0.75 -0.42
N TRP A 327 -10.98 0.98 -1.71
CA TRP A 327 -9.71 1.18 -2.39
C TRP A 327 -9.51 2.65 -2.71
N PHE A 328 -8.40 3.23 -2.25
CA PHE A 328 -7.99 4.60 -2.53
C PHE A 328 -7.07 4.62 -3.75
N LEU A 329 -7.67 4.46 -4.90
CA LEU A 329 -6.97 4.27 -6.18
C LEU A 329 -6.35 5.56 -6.70
N ARG A 330 -5.17 5.46 -7.29
CA ARG A 330 -4.55 6.51 -8.09
C ARG A 330 -4.88 6.28 -9.56
N VAL A 331 -5.42 7.31 -10.21
CA VAL A 331 -5.90 7.26 -11.59
C VAL A 331 -5.12 8.20 -12.53
N ASP A 332 -3.83 8.46 -12.23
CA ASP A 332 -2.96 9.31 -13.06
C ASP A 332 -2.64 8.71 -14.44
N GLY A 333 -2.77 7.40 -14.58
CA GLY A 333 -2.68 6.70 -15.87
C GLY A 333 -3.94 6.83 -16.73
N ASP A 334 -5.08 7.18 -16.14
CA ASP A 334 -6.35 7.34 -16.84
C ASP A 334 -6.48 8.77 -17.37
N ASN A 335 -6.29 8.96 -18.66
CA ASN A 335 -6.23 10.28 -19.29
C ASN A 335 -7.31 10.50 -20.37
N TYR A 336 -8.12 9.47 -20.64
CA TYR A 336 -9.23 9.50 -21.60
C TYR A 336 -10.15 8.29 -21.39
N TYR A 337 -11.39 8.41 -21.80
CA TYR A 337 -12.38 7.34 -21.69
C TYR A 337 -11.94 6.05 -22.42
N GLY A 338 -12.07 4.91 -21.74
CA GLY A 338 -11.71 3.58 -22.24
C GLY A 338 -10.29 3.14 -21.92
N ASN A 339 -9.56 3.91 -21.11
CA ASN A 339 -8.19 3.57 -20.70
C ASN A 339 -8.16 2.53 -19.56
N ILE A 340 -9.04 2.68 -18.56
CA ILE A 340 -9.22 1.74 -17.44
C ILE A 340 -10.73 1.44 -17.28
N PRO A 341 -11.35 0.66 -18.19
CA PRO A 341 -12.81 0.55 -18.31
C PRO A 341 -13.52 0.10 -17.03
N MET A 342 -12.87 -0.73 -16.21
CA MET A 342 -13.43 -1.21 -14.94
C MET A 342 -13.67 -0.05 -13.98
N TYR A 343 -12.64 0.74 -13.69
CA TYR A 343 -12.76 1.85 -12.73
C TYR A 343 -13.60 3.01 -13.27
N GLU A 344 -13.53 3.26 -14.59
CA GLU A 344 -14.37 4.24 -15.27
C GLU A 344 -15.86 3.90 -15.08
N ARG A 345 -16.26 2.67 -15.39
CA ARG A 345 -17.65 2.20 -15.26
C ARG A 345 -18.16 2.34 -13.83
N ILE A 346 -17.41 1.86 -12.85
CA ILE A 346 -17.78 1.92 -11.44
C ILE A 346 -17.88 3.36 -10.96
N SER A 347 -16.93 4.22 -11.31
CA SER A 347 -16.91 5.62 -10.86
C SER A 347 -17.94 6.50 -11.55
N ILE A 348 -18.33 6.21 -12.80
CA ILE A 348 -19.37 6.96 -13.52
C ILE A 348 -20.77 6.61 -12.99
N HIS A 349 -21.03 5.35 -12.71
CA HIS A 349 -22.31 4.81 -12.27
C HIS A 349 -22.20 4.03 -10.97
N PRO A 350 -21.72 4.65 -9.89
CA PRO A 350 -21.59 3.94 -8.62
C PRO A 350 -22.98 3.65 -8.02
N SER A 351 -23.10 2.54 -7.28
CA SER A 351 -24.33 2.17 -6.57
C SER A 351 -24.63 3.10 -5.39
N GLU A 352 -23.61 3.74 -4.83
CA GLU A 352 -23.68 4.81 -3.84
C GLU A 352 -22.58 5.86 -4.13
N PRO A 353 -22.70 7.10 -3.62
CA PRO A 353 -21.73 8.15 -3.90
C PRO A 353 -20.31 7.74 -3.50
N VAL A 354 -19.35 7.96 -4.42
CA VAL A 354 -17.92 7.78 -4.21
C VAL A 354 -17.23 9.13 -4.00
N GLU A 355 -15.97 9.15 -3.63
CA GLU A 355 -15.24 10.37 -3.36
C GLU A 355 -14.04 10.54 -4.27
N PHE A 356 -13.91 11.72 -4.84
CA PHE A 356 -12.85 12.07 -5.78
C PHE A 356 -11.91 13.10 -5.17
N PHE A 357 -10.61 12.98 -5.46
CA PHE A 357 -9.58 13.92 -5.02
C PHE A 357 -8.71 14.35 -6.19
N ASN A 358 -8.49 15.66 -6.32
CA ASN A 358 -7.68 16.25 -7.39
C ASN A 358 -8.22 15.94 -8.81
N ILE A 359 -9.53 15.79 -8.93
CA ILE A 359 -10.25 15.59 -10.18
C ILE A 359 -11.20 16.77 -10.39
N ASP A 360 -11.23 17.32 -11.61
CA ASP A 360 -12.01 18.52 -11.90
C ASP A 360 -13.50 18.19 -12.01
N GLY A 361 -14.25 18.53 -10.96
CA GLY A 361 -15.69 18.32 -10.87
C GLY A 361 -16.49 19.54 -11.39
N VAL A 362 -17.57 19.27 -12.11
CA VAL A 362 -18.54 20.29 -12.52
C VAL A 362 -19.82 20.13 -11.71
N PRO A 363 -20.34 21.19 -11.04
CA PRO A 363 -21.55 21.11 -10.24
C PRO A 363 -22.73 20.50 -11.01
N GLY A 364 -23.34 19.44 -10.43
CA GLY A 364 -24.47 18.75 -11.03
C GLY A 364 -24.17 17.87 -12.24
N ALA A 365 -22.91 17.77 -12.67
CA ALA A 365 -22.46 16.82 -13.68
C ALA A 365 -21.87 15.56 -13.02
N THR A 366 -21.63 14.51 -13.81
CA THR A 366 -20.87 13.34 -13.39
C THR A 366 -19.39 13.72 -13.30
N CYS A 367 -18.72 13.42 -12.21
CA CYS A 367 -17.27 13.54 -12.08
C CYS A 367 -16.60 12.40 -12.85
N LEU A 368 -15.59 12.72 -13.67
CA LEU A 368 -14.94 11.78 -14.58
C LEU A 368 -13.48 11.60 -14.15
N ILE A 369 -13.05 10.38 -13.88
CA ILE A 369 -11.74 10.10 -13.27
C ILE A 369 -10.53 10.50 -14.13
N TRP A 370 -10.72 10.75 -15.42
CA TRP A 370 -9.70 11.26 -16.35
C TRP A 370 -9.62 12.80 -16.45
N GLU A 371 -10.53 13.54 -15.82
CA GLU A 371 -10.51 15.00 -15.79
C GLU A 371 -9.69 15.50 -14.59
N HIS A 372 -8.36 15.42 -14.72
CA HIS A 372 -7.47 15.78 -13.62
C HIS A 372 -7.34 17.30 -13.47
N ILE A 373 -7.38 17.84 -12.24
CA ILE A 373 -7.05 19.24 -12.01
C ILE A 373 -5.62 19.54 -12.47
N LYS A 374 -5.37 20.81 -12.76
CA LYS A 374 -4.03 21.24 -13.20
C LYS A 374 -3.15 21.66 -12.03
N GLU A 375 -1.90 21.26 -12.10
CA GLU A 375 -0.84 21.77 -11.24
C GLU A 375 -0.48 23.22 -11.64
N PRO A 376 0.22 23.99 -10.77
CA PRO A 376 0.63 25.37 -11.08
C PRO A 376 1.43 25.52 -12.39
N ASN A 377 2.10 24.48 -12.83
CA ASN A 377 2.85 24.44 -14.09
C ASN A 377 1.98 24.08 -15.32
N GLY A 378 0.66 23.99 -15.16
CA GLY A 378 -0.31 23.68 -16.21
C GLY A 378 -0.43 22.20 -16.59
N LYS A 379 0.38 21.31 -16.02
CA LYS A 379 0.27 19.85 -16.25
C LYS A 379 -0.87 19.25 -15.40
N PRO A 380 -1.45 18.12 -15.83
CA PRO A 380 -2.38 17.37 -14.99
C PRO A 380 -1.77 17.02 -13.63
N CYS A 381 -2.58 17.00 -12.59
CA CYS A 381 -2.15 16.55 -11.27
C CYS A 381 -1.63 15.10 -11.36
N SER A 382 -0.49 14.83 -10.76
CA SER A 382 0.13 13.51 -10.77
C SER A 382 -0.42 12.57 -9.69
N ASN A 383 -1.38 13.03 -8.89
CA ASN A 383 -2.01 12.24 -7.84
C ASN A 383 -3.54 12.45 -7.79
N PRO A 384 -4.26 12.28 -8.93
CA PRO A 384 -5.71 12.20 -8.90
C PRO A 384 -6.13 10.89 -8.24
N ARG A 385 -7.18 10.92 -7.43
CA ARG A 385 -7.62 9.76 -6.66
C ARG A 385 -9.13 9.60 -6.71
N VAL A 386 -9.58 8.35 -6.61
CA VAL A 386 -10.96 8.00 -6.31
C VAL A 386 -10.97 6.95 -5.20
N ILE A 387 -11.93 7.05 -4.28
CA ILE A 387 -12.18 6.00 -3.29
C ILE A 387 -13.36 5.18 -3.77
N LEU A 388 -13.13 3.91 -4.07
CA LEU A 388 -14.15 2.95 -4.46
C LEU A 388 -14.41 2.00 -3.29
N PRO A 389 -15.62 2.00 -2.70
CA PRO A 389 -16.02 0.98 -1.73
C PRO A 389 -15.80 -0.43 -2.28
N ARG A 390 -15.34 -1.33 -1.44
CA ARG A 390 -14.94 -2.69 -1.79
C ARG A 390 -16.07 -3.47 -2.48
N GLU A 391 -17.29 -3.31 -2.01
CA GLU A 391 -18.48 -3.97 -2.56
C GLU A 391 -18.85 -3.55 -3.99
N MET A 392 -18.26 -2.48 -4.52
CA MET A 392 -18.44 -2.04 -5.90
C MET A 392 -17.45 -2.68 -6.88
N ILE A 393 -16.40 -3.34 -6.37
CA ILE A 393 -15.39 -3.97 -7.20
C ILE A 393 -15.95 -5.27 -7.78
N ASP A 394 -15.81 -5.45 -9.08
CA ASP A 394 -16.28 -6.67 -9.76
C ASP A 394 -15.57 -7.92 -9.24
N ASN A 395 -16.29 -9.00 -9.13
CA ASN A 395 -15.80 -10.31 -8.70
C ASN A 395 -15.01 -10.25 -7.37
N ILE A 396 -15.34 -9.30 -6.48
CA ILE A 396 -14.62 -9.17 -5.21
C ILE A 396 -14.73 -10.45 -4.38
N TYR A 397 -13.61 -10.93 -3.85
CA TYR A 397 -13.57 -12.09 -2.96
C TYR A 397 -14.38 -11.81 -1.67
N PRO A 398 -15.14 -12.78 -1.13
CA PRO A 398 -15.89 -12.60 0.10
C PRO A 398 -15.03 -12.08 1.27
N ASP A 399 -15.58 -11.21 2.12
CA ASP A 399 -14.87 -10.60 3.25
C ASP A 399 -15.14 -11.31 4.60
N ASP A 400 -15.93 -12.39 4.57
CA ASP A 400 -16.31 -13.22 5.72
C ASP A 400 -15.54 -14.54 5.80
N GLU A 401 -14.56 -14.75 4.93
CA GLU A 401 -13.64 -15.88 4.98
C GLU A 401 -12.20 -15.46 4.69
N ALA A 402 -11.25 -16.22 5.23
CA ALA A 402 -9.83 -15.99 4.98
C ALA A 402 -9.36 -16.75 3.75
N ALA A 403 -8.52 -16.13 2.93
CA ALA A 403 -7.90 -16.75 1.77
C ALA A 403 -6.52 -17.33 2.14
N LEU A 404 -6.21 -18.54 1.67
CA LEU A 404 -4.93 -19.22 1.93
C LEU A 404 -3.95 -18.99 0.77
N VAL A 405 -2.87 -18.28 1.02
CA VAL A 405 -1.90 -17.86 0.00
C VAL A 405 -1.08 -19.03 -0.53
N ASP A 406 -1.21 -19.32 -1.82
CA ASP A 406 -0.40 -20.30 -2.54
C ASP A 406 0.93 -19.72 -3.01
N VAL A 407 0.90 -18.50 -3.53
CA VAL A 407 2.07 -17.78 -4.05
C VAL A 407 2.16 -16.42 -3.40
N ARG A 408 3.30 -16.16 -2.75
CA ARG A 408 3.67 -14.84 -2.22
C ARG A 408 4.79 -14.28 -3.08
N SER A 409 4.46 -13.29 -3.87
CA SER A 409 5.37 -12.68 -4.82
C SER A 409 5.82 -11.29 -4.35
N PHE A 410 7.03 -10.89 -4.76
CA PHE A 410 7.62 -9.60 -4.44
C PHE A 410 7.98 -8.87 -5.72
N GLY A 411 7.29 -7.75 -5.98
CA GLY A 411 7.54 -6.89 -7.12
C GLY A 411 8.77 -6.02 -6.89
N VAL A 412 9.69 -6.03 -7.84
CA VAL A 412 10.92 -5.24 -7.74
C VAL A 412 11.07 -4.37 -8.99
N ARG A 413 11.07 -3.05 -8.77
CA ARG A 413 11.25 -2.09 -9.84
C ARG A 413 12.70 -2.04 -10.31
N MET A 414 12.94 -2.54 -11.52
CA MET A 414 14.26 -2.69 -12.12
C MET A 414 14.57 -1.58 -13.12
N PRO A 415 15.77 -0.96 -13.06
CA PRO A 415 16.26 -0.05 -14.11
C PRO A 415 16.74 -0.85 -15.33
N PRO A 416 16.92 -0.20 -16.50
CA PRO A 416 17.62 -0.82 -17.61
C PRO A 416 19.09 -1.10 -17.24
N SER A 417 19.62 -2.22 -17.76
CA SER A 417 21.02 -2.60 -17.56
C SER A 417 21.64 -3.11 -18.86
N THR A 418 22.84 -2.63 -19.17
CA THR A 418 23.63 -3.07 -20.33
C THR A 418 25.06 -3.32 -19.90
N LYS A 419 25.86 -3.94 -20.78
CA LYS A 419 27.30 -4.15 -20.54
C LYS A 419 28.06 -2.83 -20.40
N GLU A 420 27.67 -1.82 -21.19
CA GLU A 420 28.30 -0.49 -21.21
C GLU A 420 27.83 0.38 -20.04
N ASN A 421 26.61 0.17 -19.58
CA ASN A 421 26.02 0.89 -18.45
C ASN A 421 25.32 -0.10 -17.50
N PRO A 422 26.09 -0.87 -16.73
CA PRO A 422 25.55 -1.89 -15.84
C PRO A 422 24.77 -1.28 -14.67
N ASN A 423 23.62 -1.87 -14.36
CA ASN A 423 22.75 -1.47 -13.25
C ASN A 423 22.13 -2.73 -12.62
N TYR A 424 21.46 -2.59 -11.48
CA TYR A 424 20.87 -3.72 -10.75
C TYR A 424 19.67 -4.40 -11.44
N GLY A 425 19.22 -3.92 -12.58
CA GLY A 425 18.12 -4.50 -13.37
C GLY A 425 18.48 -5.80 -14.08
N VAL A 426 18.99 -6.77 -13.36
CA VAL A 426 19.48 -8.06 -13.89
C VAL A 426 18.65 -9.26 -13.40
N MET A 427 17.47 -9.03 -12.84
CA MET A 427 16.53 -10.08 -12.44
C MET A 427 15.82 -10.68 -13.66
N GLY A 428 15.65 -12.01 -13.69
CA GLY A 428 14.82 -12.69 -14.68
C GLY A 428 13.34 -12.63 -14.34
N LEU A 429 12.47 -12.98 -15.29
CA LEU A 429 11.02 -12.80 -15.22
C LEU A 429 10.37 -13.45 -13.98
N VAL A 430 10.85 -14.60 -13.55
CA VAL A 430 10.42 -15.30 -12.32
C VAL A 430 11.65 -15.85 -11.62
N GLN A 431 11.83 -15.46 -10.37
CA GLN A 431 12.89 -15.95 -9.51
C GLN A 431 12.28 -16.65 -8.30
N VAL A 432 12.53 -17.93 -8.15
CA VAL A 432 12.02 -18.72 -7.02
C VAL A 432 13.04 -18.70 -5.88
N VAL A 433 12.58 -18.27 -4.71
CA VAL A 433 13.48 -18.06 -3.56
C VAL A 433 13.06 -18.89 -2.35
N PRO A 434 14.01 -19.39 -1.53
CA PRO A 434 13.69 -19.99 -0.24
C PRO A 434 13.16 -18.90 0.73
N PRO A 435 12.41 -19.28 1.77
CA PRO A 435 11.89 -18.35 2.78
C PRO A 435 12.96 -17.41 3.36
N ALA A 436 14.19 -17.89 3.57
CA ALA A 436 15.30 -17.06 4.04
C ALA A 436 15.61 -15.88 3.10
N LEU A 437 15.71 -16.13 1.79
CA LEU A 437 15.92 -15.06 0.81
C LEU A 437 14.68 -14.19 0.67
N ALA A 438 13.47 -14.78 0.71
CA ALA A 438 12.22 -14.02 0.73
C ALA A 438 12.21 -13.00 1.87
N TRP A 439 12.60 -13.41 3.07
CA TRP A 439 12.72 -12.49 4.21
C TRP A 439 13.76 -11.39 3.97
N LEU A 440 14.95 -11.69 3.45
CA LEU A 440 15.96 -10.66 3.13
C LEU A 440 15.42 -9.62 2.15
N TRP A 441 14.72 -10.07 1.09
CA TRP A 441 14.10 -9.17 0.12
C TRP A 441 13.03 -8.29 0.76
N ARG A 442 12.26 -8.83 1.71
CA ARG A 442 11.26 -8.04 2.45
C ARG A 442 11.88 -7.13 3.50
N LEU A 443 13.02 -7.51 4.07
CA LEU A 443 13.74 -6.70 5.05
C LEU A 443 14.33 -5.44 4.42
N VAL A 444 14.91 -5.58 3.23
CA VAL A 444 15.50 -4.47 2.47
C VAL A 444 14.43 -3.71 1.67
N ALA A 445 13.46 -4.40 1.08
CA ALA A 445 12.41 -3.84 0.23
C ALA A 445 12.94 -2.73 -0.70
N PRO A 446 13.79 -3.07 -1.71
CA PRO A 446 14.40 -2.07 -2.58
C PRO A 446 13.34 -1.28 -3.31
N ARG A 447 13.41 0.04 -3.20
CA ARG A 447 12.60 0.99 -3.94
C ARG A 447 13.42 1.54 -5.09
N GLY A 448 12.88 1.44 -6.30
CA GLY A 448 13.51 2.02 -7.49
C GLY A 448 13.40 3.54 -7.53
N PHE A 449 12.96 4.06 -8.67
CA PHE A 449 12.88 5.47 -8.97
C PHE A 449 11.74 6.23 -8.24
N LYS A 450 11.67 7.56 -8.48
CA LYS A 450 10.64 8.48 -7.97
C LYS A 450 9.21 7.94 -8.11
N ASN A 451 8.41 8.19 -7.08
CA ASN A 451 6.97 7.94 -7.09
C ASN A 451 6.21 9.27 -7.13
N PRO A 452 5.36 9.51 -8.15
CA PRO A 452 4.63 10.77 -8.29
C PRO A 452 3.55 11.02 -7.23
N SER A 453 3.16 10.00 -6.46
CA SER A 453 2.17 10.14 -5.37
C SER A 453 2.76 10.62 -4.03
N ILE A 454 4.08 10.81 -3.97
CA ILE A 454 4.79 11.23 -2.76
C ILE A 454 5.53 12.54 -3.07
N GLU A 455 5.50 13.50 -2.14
CA GLU A 455 6.39 14.66 -2.19
C GLU A 455 7.82 14.17 -2.06
N ASP A 456 8.63 14.40 -3.09
CA ASP A 456 10.01 13.92 -3.14
C ASP A 456 10.99 15.08 -3.06
N ASN A 457 11.59 15.24 -1.89
CA ASN A 457 12.70 16.15 -1.68
C ASN A 457 14.06 15.53 -2.08
N ALA A 458 14.07 14.27 -2.51
CA ALA A 458 15.30 13.56 -2.84
C ALA A 458 15.71 13.74 -4.31
N LYS A 459 16.90 14.24 -4.51
CA LYS A 459 17.55 14.49 -5.81
C LYS A 459 18.10 13.22 -6.48
N SER A 460 17.61 12.00 -6.19
CA SER A 460 18.37 10.84 -6.62
C SER A 460 17.61 9.84 -7.48
N ASN A 461 18.23 9.48 -8.60
CA ASN A 461 18.01 8.23 -9.34
C ASN A 461 18.73 7.03 -8.63
N VAL A 462 18.91 7.09 -7.31
CA VAL A 462 19.60 6.07 -6.53
C VAL A 462 18.58 5.13 -5.92
N MET A 463 18.91 3.84 -5.90
CA MET A 463 18.14 2.82 -5.20
C MET A 463 18.07 3.15 -3.69
N THR A 464 16.88 3.08 -3.13
CA THR A 464 16.63 3.28 -1.69
C THR A 464 15.87 2.08 -1.13
N SER A 465 15.89 1.93 0.19
CA SER A 465 15.13 0.92 0.91
C SER A 465 13.86 1.52 1.51
N GLU A 466 12.72 0.86 1.36
CA GLU A 466 11.52 1.17 2.16
C GLU A 466 11.55 0.48 3.53
N GLY A 467 12.51 -0.41 3.75
CA GLY A 467 12.65 -1.18 4.99
C GLY A 467 11.62 -2.30 5.12
N VAL A 468 11.51 -2.83 6.31
CA VAL A 468 10.79 -4.05 6.63
C VAL A 468 9.41 -4.11 5.98
N GLY A 469 9.18 -5.10 5.17
CA GLY A 469 7.90 -5.41 4.54
C GLY A 469 7.35 -4.34 3.61
N SER A 470 8.13 -3.29 3.26
CA SER A 470 7.66 -2.04 2.65
C SER A 470 6.50 -1.35 3.40
N TYR A 471 6.11 -1.85 4.56
CA TYR A 471 5.19 -1.19 5.49
C TYR A 471 5.92 -0.40 6.59
N TRP A 472 7.23 -0.54 6.69
CA TRP A 472 8.03 0.21 7.67
C TRP A 472 7.76 1.73 7.67
N PRO A 473 7.54 2.42 6.54
CA PRO A 473 7.20 3.84 6.55
C PRO A 473 5.97 4.19 7.41
N PHE A 474 5.11 3.23 7.68
CA PHE A 474 3.86 3.38 8.44
C PHE A 474 3.91 2.76 9.85
N ALA A 475 4.91 1.91 10.13
CA ALA A 475 5.11 1.33 11.45
C ALA A 475 5.50 2.41 12.48
N THR A 476 5.09 2.22 13.73
CA THR A 476 5.33 3.19 14.82
C THR A 476 6.28 2.67 15.89
N GLY A 477 6.57 1.37 15.89
CA GLY A 477 7.40 0.68 16.87
C GLY A 477 8.88 0.60 16.49
N LYS A 478 9.49 -0.52 16.84
CA LYS A 478 10.89 -0.82 16.54
C LYS A 478 11.05 -1.64 15.27
N LYS A 479 12.00 -1.25 14.42
CA LYS A 479 12.30 -1.93 13.16
C LYS A 479 12.68 -3.39 13.38
N ILE A 480 13.44 -3.67 14.44
CA ILE A 480 13.87 -5.02 14.76
C ILE A 480 12.72 -5.94 15.18
N THR A 481 11.74 -5.42 15.91
CA THR A 481 10.52 -6.18 16.28
C THR A 481 9.78 -6.61 15.02
N GLN A 482 9.55 -5.67 14.08
CA GLN A 482 8.89 -5.97 12.81
C GLN A 482 9.68 -6.95 11.94
N ALA A 483 11.02 -6.87 11.95
CA ALA A 483 11.88 -7.80 11.24
C ALA A 483 11.72 -9.24 11.75
N ASN A 484 11.70 -9.43 13.08
CA ASN A 484 11.50 -10.73 13.71
C ASN A 484 10.09 -11.29 13.45
N MET A 485 9.05 -10.45 13.55
CA MET A 485 7.67 -10.85 13.27
C MET A 485 7.49 -11.30 11.82
N LEU A 486 8.10 -10.57 10.88
CA LEU A 486 8.04 -10.91 9.46
C LEU A 486 8.83 -12.21 9.16
N LEU A 487 9.98 -12.43 9.83
CA LEU A 487 10.72 -13.69 9.73
C LEU A 487 9.84 -14.87 10.17
N LYS A 488 9.21 -14.74 11.34
CA LYS A 488 8.29 -15.76 11.86
C LYS A 488 7.16 -16.05 10.88
N GLN A 489 6.46 -15.01 10.38
CA GLN A 489 5.39 -15.17 9.41
C GLN A 489 5.84 -15.91 8.14
N ILE A 490 6.99 -15.56 7.59
CA ILE A 490 7.52 -16.17 6.35
C ILE A 490 7.94 -17.62 6.58
N THR A 491 8.56 -17.92 7.71
CA THR A 491 9.04 -19.28 8.00
C THR A 491 7.93 -20.23 8.42
N GLU A 492 6.90 -19.76 9.09
CA GLU A 492 5.71 -20.54 9.44
C GLU A 492 4.83 -20.85 8.22
N ALA A 493 4.71 -19.93 7.25
CA ALA A 493 4.00 -20.15 5.98
C ALA A 493 4.84 -20.96 4.97
N SER A 494 5.33 -22.12 5.40
CA SER A 494 6.27 -22.95 4.65
C SER A 494 5.67 -23.64 3.40
N GLU A 495 4.34 -23.75 3.30
CA GLU A 495 3.62 -24.28 2.15
C GLU A 495 3.18 -23.18 1.15
N THR A 496 3.72 -21.96 1.29
CA THR A 496 3.59 -20.87 0.32
C THR A 496 4.81 -20.82 -0.58
N LEU A 497 4.64 -20.65 -1.91
CA LEU A 497 5.73 -20.44 -2.86
C LEU A 497 6.14 -18.97 -2.84
N TYR A 498 7.45 -18.71 -2.62
CA TYR A 498 8.01 -17.36 -2.65
C TYR A 498 8.69 -17.09 -3.99
N VAL A 499 8.32 -15.96 -4.63
CA VAL A 499 8.90 -15.58 -5.92
C VAL A 499 9.21 -14.07 -5.98
N LEU A 500 10.28 -13.71 -6.71
CA LEU A 500 10.56 -12.32 -7.06
C LEU A 500 10.13 -12.10 -8.51
N ILE A 501 9.55 -10.95 -8.79
CA ILE A 501 9.05 -10.57 -10.12
C ILE A 501 9.58 -9.17 -10.43
N PRO A 502 10.31 -8.98 -11.56
CA PRO A 502 10.76 -7.66 -11.98
C PRO A 502 9.62 -6.89 -12.65
N ASN A 503 9.56 -5.59 -12.43
CA ASN A 503 8.83 -4.69 -13.30
C ASN A 503 9.76 -3.63 -13.92
N GLN A 504 9.26 -2.92 -14.92
CA GLN A 504 9.92 -1.93 -15.75
C GLN A 504 10.96 -2.52 -16.70
N HIS A 505 11.98 -3.27 -16.24
CA HIS A 505 13.01 -3.83 -17.11
C HIS A 505 13.47 -5.23 -16.68
N ILE A 506 13.90 -6.00 -17.68
CA ILE A 506 14.74 -7.20 -17.53
C ILE A 506 15.99 -6.98 -18.38
N GLY A 507 17.09 -6.59 -17.75
CA GLY A 507 18.31 -6.21 -18.48
C GLY A 507 18.05 -5.05 -19.44
N VAL A 508 18.23 -5.32 -20.75
CA VAL A 508 18.05 -4.31 -21.80
C VAL A 508 16.60 -4.15 -22.27
N TYR A 509 15.70 -4.99 -21.80
CA TYR A 509 14.29 -4.97 -22.25
C TYR A 509 13.41 -4.19 -21.30
N ARG A 510 12.66 -3.20 -21.83
CA ARG A 510 11.56 -2.56 -21.14
C ARG A 510 10.36 -3.50 -21.19
N ILE A 511 9.83 -3.89 -20.02
CA ILE A 511 8.69 -4.81 -19.88
C ILE A 511 7.47 -4.15 -19.24
N GLY A 512 7.60 -2.94 -18.67
CA GLY A 512 6.52 -2.32 -17.88
C GLY A 512 6.06 -3.24 -16.77
N PHE A 513 4.77 -3.52 -16.71
CA PHE A 513 4.13 -4.45 -15.77
C PHE A 513 3.81 -5.83 -16.37
N ALA A 514 4.22 -6.10 -17.62
CA ALA A 514 4.00 -7.42 -18.25
C ALA A 514 4.65 -8.57 -17.45
N GLY A 515 5.67 -8.26 -16.64
CA GLY A 515 6.31 -9.23 -15.74
C GLY A 515 5.33 -9.82 -14.73
N GLU A 516 4.53 -8.97 -14.07
CA GLU A 516 3.54 -9.36 -13.08
C GLU A 516 2.43 -10.22 -13.72
N TRP A 517 1.85 -9.77 -14.83
CA TRP A 517 0.77 -10.48 -15.50
C TRP A 517 1.22 -11.85 -16.01
N ILE A 518 2.37 -11.93 -16.68
CA ILE A 518 2.86 -13.20 -17.25
C ILE A 518 3.30 -14.17 -16.15
N ALA A 519 3.93 -13.69 -15.07
CA ALA A 519 4.28 -14.53 -13.93
C ALA A 519 3.04 -15.08 -13.22
N ARG A 520 2.02 -14.23 -13.00
CA ARG A 520 0.73 -14.60 -12.43
C ARG A 520 0.05 -15.69 -13.28
N GLU A 521 -0.15 -15.44 -14.57
CA GLU A 521 -0.77 -16.38 -15.49
C GLU A 521 0.00 -17.72 -15.55
N TYR A 522 1.31 -17.68 -15.54
CA TYR A 522 2.14 -18.89 -15.57
C TYR A 522 2.02 -19.71 -14.29
N LEU A 523 2.15 -19.09 -13.13
CA LEU A 523 2.15 -19.78 -11.83
C LEU A 523 0.74 -20.28 -11.46
N ALA A 524 -0.31 -19.51 -11.76
CA ALA A 524 -1.70 -19.92 -11.52
C ALA A 524 -2.04 -21.20 -12.25
N ARG A 525 -1.73 -21.31 -13.54
CA ARG A 525 -1.96 -22.53 -14.37
C ARG A 525 -1.17 -23.76 -13.89
N ARG A 526 -0.33 -23.63 -12.88
CA ARG A 526 0.45 -24.71 -12.26
C ARG A 526 0.06 -24.96 -10.81
N GLY A 527 -1.01 -24.35 -10.33
CA GLY A 527 -1.45 -24.50 -8.94
C GLY A 527 -0.44 -23.90 -7.94
N GLY A 528 0.30 -22.85 -8.32
CA GLY A 528 1.30 -22.23 -7.46
C GLY A 528 2.49 -23.15 -7.14
N VAL A 529 2.88 -24.06 -8.03
CA VAL A 529 4.04 -24.94 -7.87
C VAL A 529 4.97 -24.85 -9.07
N VAL A 530 6.25 -25.16 -8.86
CA VAL A 530 7.27 -25.22 -9.91
C VAL A 530 7.90 -26.61 -9.99
N LYS A 531 8.35 -27.03 -11.19
CA LYS A 531 9.03 -28.33 -11.36
C LYS A 531 10.52 -28.17 -11.11
N LYS A 532 11.11 -29.06 -10.29
CA LYS A 532 12.54 -29.04 -9.97
C LYS A 532 13.44 -28.97 -11.21
N LYS A 533 13.13 -29.71 -12.26
CA LYS A 533 13.89 -29.73 -13.53
C LYS A 533 13.90 -28.41 -14.31
N GLN A 534 13.01 -27.48 -13.97
CA GLN A 534 12.95 -26.15 -14.59
C GLN A 534 13.78 -25.11 -13.83
N LEU A 535 14.24 -25.44 -12.62
CA LEU A 535 14.99 -24.54 -11.75
C LEU A 535 16.48 -24.62 -12.04
N VAL A 536 17.09 -23.46 -12.26
CA VAL A 536 18.54 -23.30 -12.42
C VAL A 536 19.00 -22.25 -11.43
N PRO A 537 20.04 -22.49 -10.61
CA PRO A 537 20.57 -21.45 -9.73
C PRO A 537 20.87 -20.16 -10.51
N ALA A 538 20.38 -19.04 -10.03
CA ALA A 538 20.74 -17.75 -10.59
C ALA A 538 22.22 -17.45 -10.32
N ARG A 539 22.89 -16.73 -11.23
CA ARG A 539 24.32 -16.34 -11.03
C ARG A 539 24.51 -15.48 -9.77
N CYS A 540 23.48 -14.68 -9.39
CA CYS A 540 23.45 -13.97 -8.12
C CYS A 540 22.62 -14.79 -7.11
N PRO A 541 23.19 -15.27 -6.00
CA PRO A 541 22.47 -16.07 -5.01
C PRO A 541 21.22 -15.38 -4.44
N LEU A 542 21.20 -14.05 -4.32
CA LEU A 542 20.05 -13.29 -3.84
C LEU A 542 18.79 -13.49 -4.69
N PHE A 543 18.93 -13.86 -5.96
CA PHE A 543 17.79 -14.15 -6.85
C PHE A 543 17.33 -15.61 -6.79
N GLY A 544 17.96 -16.46 -5.97
CA GLY A 544 17.56 -17.85 -5.81
C GLY A 544 17.67 -18.66 -7.11
N TYR A 545 16.55 -19.19 -7.58
CA TYR A 545 16.48 -19.96 -8.83
C TYR A 545 15.79 -19.17 -9.94
N SER A 546 16.41 -19.13 -11.11
CA SER A 546 15.75 -18.76 -12.37
C SER A 546 15.03 -19.97 -12.97
N LEU A 547 14.06 -19.73 -13.85
CA LEU A 547 13.49 -20.78 -14.69
C LEU A 547 14.36 -20.95 -15.95
N ASP A 548 14.70 -22.20 -16.31
CA ASP A 548 15.39 -22.50 -17.57
C ASP A 548 14.42 -22.53 -18.76
N GLU A 549 13.20 -22.95 -18.52
CA GLU A 549 12.12 -23.01 -19.50
C GLU A 549 10.79 -22.54 -18.90
N MET A 550 10.07 -21.73 -19.67
CA MET A 550 8.74 -21.27 -19.35
C MET A 550 7.86 -21.36 -20.59
N LYS A 551 6.74 -22.09 -20.48
CA LYS A 551 5.72 -22.19 -21.54
C LYS A 551 4.37 -21.76 -21.00
N ILE A 552 3.67 -20.93 -21.78
CA ILE A 552 2.32 -20.47 -21.49
C ILE A 552 1.51 -20.56 -22.79
N ASP A 553 0.34 -21.17 -22.75
CA ASP A 553 -0.52 -21.42 -23.91
C ASP A 553 0.23 -21.98 -25.14
N GLY A 554 1.09 -22.97 -24.91
CA GLY A 554 1.89 -23.61 -25.96
C GLY A 554 3.07 -22.77 -26.48
N GLN A 555 3.20 -21.52 -26.08
CA GLN A 555 4.30 -20.64 -26.47
C GLN A 555 5.45 -20.68 -25.48
N THR A 556 6.66 -20.69 -25.97
CA THR A 556 7.87 -20.67 -25.15
C THR A 556 8.34 -19.23 -24.96
N ILE A 557 8.46 -18.80 -23.70
CA ILE A 557 9.11 -17.55 -23.35
C ILE A 557 10.61 -17.68 -23.65
N ARG A 558 11.18 -16.70 -24.36
CA ARG A 558 12.60 -16.75 -24.72
C ARG A 558 13.47 -16.72 -23.47
N ARG A 559 14.45 -17.63 -23.40
CA ARG A 559 15.35 -17.80 -22.23
C ARG A 559 16.02 -16.50 -21.77
N LYS A 560 16.29 -15.55 -22.69
CA LYS A 560 16.87 -14.25 -22.36
C LYS A 560 15.99 -13.35 -21.46
N PHE A 561 14.68 -13.65 -21.31
CA PHE A 561 13.83 -13.02 -20.31
C PHE A 561 13.84 -13.76 -18.97
N LEU A 562 14.17 -15.04 -18.98
CA LEU A 562 14.27 -15.87 -17.78
C LEU A 562 15.67 -15.75 -17.14
N ARG A 563 16.68 -15.60 -17.98
CA ARG A 563 18.10 -15.55 -17.65
C ARG A 563 18.75 -14.37 -18.39
N PRO A 564 18.75 -13.17 -17.79
CA PRO A 564 19.21 -11.95 -18.45
C PRO A 564 20.67 -11.96 -18.92
N GLU A 565 21.53 -12.73 -18.28
CA GLU A 565 22.93 -12.94 -18.72
C GLU A 565 23.07 -13.48 -20.14
N LEU A 566 22.00 -14.08 -20.68
CA LEU A 566 21.95 -14.56 -22.07
C LEU A 566 21.63 -13.46 -23.09
N GLN A 567 21.37 -12.24 -22.65
CA GLN A 567 21.14 -11.10 -23.53
C GLN A 567 22.47 -10.59 -24.09
N SER A 568 22.58 -10.47 -25.41
CA SER A 568 23.84 -10.08 -26.09
C SER A 568 24.39 -8.71 -25.65
N LYS A 569 23.50 -7.76 -25.32
CA LYS A 569 23.86 -6.40 -24.89
C LYS A 569 24.12 -6.27 -23.38
N LEU A 570 23.74 -7.25 -22.58
CA LEU A 570 24.07 -7.33 -21.16
C LEU A 570 25.26 -8.27 -20.93
N GLY A 571 25.14 -9.53 -21.38
CA GLY A 571 26.13 -10.57 -21.18
C GLY A 571 26.37 -10.93 -19.71
N GLU A 572 27.22 -11.89 -19.47
CA GLU A 572 27.60 -12.31 -18.11
C GLU A 572 28.32 -11.18 -17.34
N GLU A 573 29.23 -10.46 -17.99
CA GLU A 573 29.99 -9.38 -17.36
C GLU A 573 29.08 -8.22 -16.88
N GLY A 574 28.10 -7.80 -17.72
CA GLY A 574 27.14 -6.78 -17.33
C GLY A 574 26.21 -7.25 -16.23
N TYR A 575 25.78 -8.51 -16.30
CA TYR A 575 25.01 -9.16 -15.25
C TYR A 575 25.76 -9.16 -13.90
N ASP A 576 27.00 -9.63 -13.86
CA ASP A 576 27.78 -9.75 -12.63
C ASP A 576 28.03 -8.37 -11.98
N LYS A 577 28.28 -7.34 -12.79
CA LYS A 577 28.37 -5.95 -12.30
C LYS A 577 27.05 -5.46 -11.70
N GLY A 578 25.93 -5.74 -12.34
CA GLY A 578 24.61 -5.40 -11.82
C GLY A 578 24.25 -6.18 -10.56
N ALA A 579 24.56 -7.46 -10.52
CA ALA A 579 24.41 -8.32 -9.35
C ALA A 579 25.24 -7.81 -8.16
N LYS A 580 26.45 -7.34 -8.41
CA LYS A 580 27.28 -6.72 -7.37
C LYS A 580 26.64 -5.46 -6.79
N ILE A 581 26.06 -4.59 -7.62
CA ILE A 581 25.40 -3.35 -7.16
C ILE A 581 24.29 -3.69 -6.15
N ILE A 582 23.42 -4.65 -6.46
CA ILE A 582 22.33 -5.02 -5.55
C ILE A 582 22.83 -5.76 -4.32
N THR A 583 23.84 -6.61 -4.45
CA THR A 583 24.43 -7.32 -3.31
C THR A 583 25.09 -6.36 -2.33
N ASP A 584 25.86 -5.39 -2.83
CA ASP A 584 26.48 -4.36 -1.99
C ASP A 584 25.43 -3.52 -1.27
N PHE A 585 24.33 -3.18 -1.96
CA PHE A 585 23.20 -2.47 -1.36
C PHE A 585 22.54 -3.30 -0.25
N PHE A 586 22.27 -4.57 -0.47
CA PHE A 586 21.73 -5.46 0.55
C PHE A 586 22.65 -5.52 1.78
N LYS A 587 23.93 -5.72 1.58
CA LYS A 587 24.91 -5.77 2.67
C LYS A 587 24.91 -4.49 3.50
N GLU A 588 24.82 -3.32 2.85
CA GLU A 588 24.77 -2.05 3.57
C GLU A 588 23.48 -1.90 4.39
N GLU A 589 22.32 -2.17 3.77
CA GLU A 589 21.03 -2.06 4.44
C GLU A 589 20.85 -3.08 5.58
N LEU A 590 21.44 -4.27 5.46
CA LEU A 590 21.29 -5.31 6.47
C LEU A 590 22.12 -5.06 7.75
N LYS A 591 23.15 -4.23 7.72
CA LYS A 591 23.98 -3.90 8.90
C LYS A 591 23.16 -3.40 10.08
N GLN A 592 22.12 -2.59 9.81
CA GLN A 592 21.26 -2.02 10.84
C GLN A 592 20.47 -3.05 11.67
N PHE A 593 20.33 -4.29 11.15
CA PHE A 593 19.61 -5.37 11.82
C PHE A 593 20.50 -6.28 12.67
N LEU A 594 21.84 -6.16 12.58
CA LEU A 594 22.79 -6.96 13.36
C LEU A 594 22.90 -6.44 14.80
N VAL A 595 21.77 -6.46 15.52
CA VAL A 595 21.64 -6.04 16.92
C VAL A 595 21.30 -7.24 17.81
N PRO A 596 21.50 -7.16 19.14
CA PRO A 596 21.29 -8.31 20.05
C PRO A 596 19.85 -8.89 19.98
N GLU A 597 18.86 -8.05 19.73
CA GLU A 597 17.43 -8.40 19.71
C GLU A 597 16.98 -9.13 18.42
N LEU A 598 17.88 -9.26 17.42
CA LEU A 598 17.57 -10.01 16.20
C LEU A 598 17.45 -11.50 16.53
N ASP A 599 16.40 -12.12 15.99
CA ASP A 599 16.19 -13.57 16.04
C ASP A 599 17.46 -14.32 15.58
N PRO A 600 17.87 -15.42 16.26
CA PRO A 600 19.07 -16.19 15.89
C PRO A 600 19.06 -16.67 14.44
N LEU A 601 17.92 -17.17 13.92
CA LEU A 601 17.79 -17.58 12.52
C LEU A 601 17.97 -16.37 11.58
N GLY A 602 17.37 -15.23 11.93
CA GLY A 602 17.55 -14.00 11.17
C GLY A 602 19.01 -13.53 11.10
N ARG A 603 19.74 -13.68 12.21
CA ARG A 603 21.19 -13.39 12.26
C ARG A 603 21.96 -14.29 11.31
N GLU A 604 21.71 -15.58 11.37
CA GLU A 604 22.37 -16.56 10.49
C GLU A 604 22.10 -16.27 9.02
N ILE A 605 20.85 -15.95 8.64
CA ILE A 605 20.48 -15.59 7.28
C ILE A 605 21.22 -14.32 6.81
N ILE A 606 21.31 -13.28 7.66
CA ILE A 606 22.04 -12.05 7.32
C ILE A 606 23.53 -12.33 7.18
N GLU A 607 24.12 -13.12 8.05
CA GLU A 607 25.54 -13.49 7.99
C GLU A 607 25.88 -14.27 6.71
N LEU A 608 24.99 -15.15 6.22
CA LEU A 608 25.14 -15.79 4.91
C LEU A 608 25.24 -14.73 3.79
N CYS A 609 24.37 -13.71 3.81
CA CYS A 609 24.41 -12.64 2.82
C CYS A 609 25.70 -11.80 2.92
N MET A 610 26.13 -11.46 4.13
CA MET A 610 27.35 -10.68 4.37
C MET A 610 28.61 -11.40 3.87
N ASN A 611 28.61 -12.75 3.89
CA ASN A 611 29.71 -13.60 3.51
C ASN A 611 29.63 -14.15 2.06
N ASP A 612 28.70 -13.62 1.22
CA ASP A 612 28.48 -14.09 -0.16
C ASP A 612 28.24 -15.60 -0.27
N ALA A 613 27.47 -16.15 0.68
CA ALA A 613 27.19 -17.58 0.73
C ALA A 613 26.43 -18.04 -0.54
N PRO A 614 26.66 -19.27 -1.00
CA PRO A 614 25.94 -19.85 -2.13
C PRO A 614 24.48 -20.12 -1.78
N LEU A 615 23.63 -20.30 -2.80
CA LEU A 615 22.19 -20.52 -2.63
C LEU A 615 21.86 -21.73 -1.74
N GLU A 616 22.70 -22.78 -1.82
CA GLU A 616 22.52 -24.00 -1.05
C GLU A 616 22.50 -23.77 0.45
N ALA A 617 23.30 -22.82 0.96
CA ALA A 617 23.33 -22.48 2.38
C ALA A 617 21.98 -21.92 2.87
N TYR A 618 21.30 -21.10 2.06
CA TYR A 618 19.96 -20.59 2.40
C TYR A 618 18.88 -21.68 2.34
N LEU A 619 19.04 -22.65 1.41
CA LEU A 619 18.13 -23.79 1.29
C LEU A 619 18.25 -24.78 2.45
N GLU A 620 19.45 -24.92 3.02
CA GLU A 620 19.67 -25.73 4.23
C GLU A 620 18.93 -25.16 5.43
N LEU A 621 18.88 -23.83 5.56
CA LEU A 621 18.14 -23.17 6.63
C LEU A 621 16.61 -23.26 6.42
N THR A 622 16.16 -22.96 5.20
CA THR A 622 14.73 -22.88 4.88
C THR A 622 14.47 -23.45 3.49
N PRO A 623 14.09 -24.73 3.35
CA PRO A 623 13.88 -25.36 2.06
C PRO A 623 12.59 -24.86 1.37
N ILE A 624 12.61 -24.84 0.04
CA ILE A 624 11.43 -24.57 -0.78
C ILE A 624 10.57 -25.84 -0.84
N LYS A 625 9.35 -25.81 -0.33
CA LYS A 625 8.47 -26.98 -0.33
C LYS A 625 7.58 -27.12 -1.57
N ARG A 626 7.19 -26.01 -2.21
CA ARG A 626 6.30 -25.99 -3.40
C ARG A 626 7.05 -26.29 -4.71
N VAL A 627 7.99 -27.21 -4.68
CA VAL A 627 8.74 -27.72 -5.83
C VAL A 627 8.40 -29.18 -6.05
N THR A 628 7.85 -29.51 -7.24
CA THR A 628 7.39 -30.86 -7.60
C THR A 628 8.31 -31.56 -8.60
N GLY A 629 8.34 -32.89 -8.56
CA GLY A 629 9.01 -33.76 -9.52
C GLY A 629 10.51 -33.97 -9.23
N ARG A 630 11.01 -35.17 -9.64
CA ARG A 630 12.43 -35.51 -9.67
C ARG A 630 13.14 -34.93 -10.88
#